data_7453bec0333b315a1d522db90c0e80cc
#
_entry.id   7453bec0333b315a1d522db90c0e80cc
#
_cell.length_a   1.000
_cell.length_b   1.000
_cell.length_c   1.000
_cell.angle_alpha   90.00
_cell.angle_beta   90.00
_cell.angle_gamma   90.00
#
_symmetry.space_group_name_H-M   'P 1'
#
loop_
_entity.id
_entity.type
_entity.pdbx_description
1 polymer ?
#
loop_
_entity_poly.entity_id
_entity_poly.type
_entity_poly.pdbx_seq_one_letter_code
_entity_poly.pdbx_strand_id
1 'polypeptide(L)'
;MFGFFFVAFVAVFGIVFFISYKLLEDREDTDSDWSSSQSPEPDYFQQTQTAPWELKYNKGKQGEYQLGQVLNQLYGYKKILYNLYIFKEDGTTTEIDALLIHPSGIYIFESKNYKGWIFGSENQQYWTQVLSGGRGKSYKHSFFNPIIQNKVHLRWLSYYLNQYTPNLYSYIIFGNDCQLKEIHLNSDRHKVIQTWQVIGAIDRQACQSQVYLSPEQIDDLYRMLLPLTKRKQ
;
A
#
# COMPACT_ATOMS: atom_id res chain seq x y z
N MET A 1 1.96 -44.90 -22.98
CA MET A 1 0.99 -43.83 -23.29
C MET A 1 1.19 -42.58 -22.42
N PHE A 2 2.34 -42.43 -21.72
CA PHE A 2 2.63 -41.29 -20.82
C PHE A 2 3.62 -40.25 -21.38
N GLY A 3 4.24 -40.48 -22.54
CA GLY A 3 5.23 -39.58 -23.10
C GLY A 3 4.69 -38.39 -23.89
N PHE A 4 3.50 -38.49 -24.46
CA PHE A 4 2.92 -37.43 -25.29
C PHE A 4 2.36 -36.23 -24.52
N PHE A 5 1.89 -36.46 -23.27
CA PHE A 5 1.35 -35.39 -22.42
C PHE A 5 2.45 -34.49 -21.82
N PHE A 6 3.64 -35.02 -21.58
CA PHE A 6 4.75 -34.23 -21.01
C PHE A 6 5.37 -33.26 -22.01
N VAL A 7 5.48 -33.67 -23.28
CA VAL A 7 6.01 -32.83 -24.35
C VAL A 7 5.04 -31.69 -24.70
N ALA A 8 3.72 -31.94 -24.68
CA ALA A 8 2.73 -30.91 -24.93
C ALA A 8 2.68 -29.85 -23.80
N PHE A 9 2.90 -30.27 -22.54
CA PHE A 9 2.90 -29.36 -21.37
C PHE A 9 4.12 -28.42 -21.39
N VAL A 10 5.30 -28.92 -21.74
CA VAL A 10 6.52 -28.10 -21.87
C VAL A 10 6.44 -27.14 -23.04
N ALA A 11 5.82 -27.53 -24.16
CA ALA A 11 5.63 -26.67 -25.33
C ALA A 11 4.67 -25.51 -25.03
N VAL A 12 3.57 -25.76 -24.31
CA VAL A 12 2.59 -24.72 -23.94
C VAL A 12 3.22 -23.73 -22.94
N PHE A 13 3.97 -24.21 -21.95
CA PHE A 13 4.69 -23.32 -20.99
C PHE A 13 5.78 -22.50 -21.70
N GLY A 14 6.52 -23.07 -22.65
CA GLY A 14 7.52 -22.36 -23.45
C GLY A 14 6.89 -21.27 -24.33
N ILE A 15 5.73 -21.53 -24.93
CA ILE A 15 5.02 -20.56 -25.76
C ILE A 15 4.45 -19.42 -24.92
N VAL A 16 3.86 -19.72 -23.76
CA VAL A 16 3.34 -18.69 -22.82
C VAL A 16 4.48 -17.83 -22.28
N PHE A 17 5.62 -18.43 -21.93
CA PHE A 17 6.80 -17.69 -21.49
C PHE A 17 7.41 -16.83 -22.59
N PHE A 18 7.46 -17.32 -23.83
CA PHE A 18 7.97 -16.59 -24.98
C PHE A 18 7.05 -15.44 -25.40
N ILE A 19 5.71 -15.64 -25.35
CA ILE A 19 4.73 -14.58 -25.60
C ILE A 19 4.81 -13.51 -24.50
N SER A 20 4.95 -13.91 -23.23
CA SER A 20 5.13 -12.98 -22.11
C SER A 20 6.44 -12.20 -22.24
N TYR A 21 7.53 -12.86 -22.64
CA TYR A 21 8.82 -12.21 -22.87
C TYR A 21 8.77 -11.22 -24.02
N LYS A 22 8.13 -11.60 -25.12
CA LYS A 22 7.98 -10.72 -26.30
C LYS A 22 7.04 -9.53 -26.04
N LEU A 23 5.99 -9.73 -25.23
CA LEU A 23 5.12 -8.63 -24.76
C LEU A 23 5.84 -7.67 -23.78
N LEU A 24 6.90 -8.13 -23.10
CA LEU A 24 7.77 -7.29 -22.27
C LEU A 24 8.79 -6.52 -23.13
N GLU A 25 9.34 -7.13 -24.16
CA GLU A 25 10.27 -6.51 -25.11
C GLU A 25 9.59 -5.41 -25.95
N ASP A 26 8.37 -5.68 -26.45
CA ASP A 26 7.54 -4.69 -27.17
C ASP A 26 7.06 -3.52 -26.26
N ARG A 27 7.16 -3.66 -24.91
CA ARG A 27 6.88 -2.58 -23.95
C ARG A 27 8.09 -1.67 -23.69
N GLU A 28 9.32 -2.19 -23.76
CA GLU A 28 10.52 -1.38 -23.54
C GLU A 28 10.69 -0.30 -24.62
N ASP A 29 10.23 -0.55 -25.86
CA ASP A 29 10.31 0.42 -26.96
C ASP A 29 9.26 1.53 -26.89
N THR A 30 8.18 1.38 -26.09
CA THR A 30 7.15 2.42 -25.92
C THR A 30 7.36 3.28 -24.69
N ASP A 31 8.16 2.82 -23.71
CA ASP A 31 8.43 3.57 -22.46
C ASP A 31 9.51 4.66 -22.64
N SER A 32 10.28 4.65 -23.72
CA SER A 32 11.39 5.57 -23.92
C SER A 32 10.98 7.02 -24.28
N ASP A 33 9.75 7.22 -24.76
CA ASP A 33 9.29 8.53 -25.22
C ASP A 33 8.44 9.30 -24.18
N TRP A 34 8.00 8.61 -23.10
CA TRP A 34 7.11 9.20 -22.09
C TRP A 34 7.86 9.89 -20.92
N SER A 35 9.15 9.61 -20.73
CA SER A 35 9.89 10.03 -19.53
C SER A 35 10.47 11.45 -19.57
N SER A 36 10.34 12.21 -20.68
CA SER A 36 11.16 13.40 -20.90
C SER A 36 10.51 14.77 -20.61
N SER A 37 9.23 14.83 -20.15
CA SER A 37 8.54 16.12 -19.99
C SER A 37 7.86 16.41 -18.65
N GLN A 38 7.95 15.51 -17.65
CA GLN A 38 7.34 15.77 -16.34
C GLN A 38 8.40 16.14 -15.32
N SER A 39 8.16 17.23 -14.57
CA SER A 39 8.93 17.53 -13.36
C SER A 39 8.89 16.34 -12.41
N PRO A 40 10.02 16.00 -11.74
CA PRO A 40 10.04 14.87 -10.80
C PRO A 40 8.92 15.02 -9.76
N GLU A 41 8.22 13.92 -9.50
CA GLU A 41 7.14 13.92 -8.51
C GLU A 41 7.65 14.32 -7.13
N PRO A 42 6.83 15.04 -6.34
CA PRO A 42 7.20 15.37 -4.98
C PRO A 42 7.48 14.09 -4.18
N ASP A 43 8.64 14.00 -3.60
CA ASP A 43 8.99 12.90 -2.71
C ASP A 43 8.24 13.00 -1.37
N TYR A 44 8.48 12.02 -0.46
CA TYR A 44 7.88 12.00 0.87
C TYR A 44 8.07 13.33 1.62
N PHE A 45 9.28 13.86 1.62
CA PHE A 45 9.61 15.08 2.38
C PHE A 45 8.92 16.33 1.80
N GLN A 46 8.82 16.40 0.48
CA GLN A 46 8.14 17.51 -0.19
C GLN A 46 6.62 17.47 0.02
N GLN A 47 6.03 16.27 -0.01
CA GLN A 47 4.58 16.12 0.21
C GLN A 47 4.19 16.36 1.66
N THR A 48 4.92 15.76 2.62
CA THR A 48 4.56 15.79 4.05
C THR A 48 5.10 17.01 4.79
N GLN A 49 6.00 17.79 4.17
CA GLN A 49 6.75 18.88 4.82
C GLN A 49 7.54 18.40 6.04
N THR A 50 7.84 17.09 6.12
CA THR A 50 8.62 16.50 7.20
C THR A 50 10.10 16.83 6.99
N ALA A 51 10.76 17.36 8.00
CA ALA A 51 12.20 17.55 7.94
C ALA A 51 12.93 16.19 8.14
N PRO A 52 14.00 15.88 7.38
CA PRO A 52 14.69 14.58 7.47
C PRO A 52 15.13 14.19 8.88
N TRP A 53 15.50 15.17 9.73
CA TRP A 53 15.90 14.91 11.12
C TRP A 53 14.73 14.45 12.02
N GLU A 54 13.46 14.77 11.67
CA GLU A 54 12.28 14.34 12.42
C GLU A 54 12.12 12.82 12.43
N LEU A 55 12.56 12.13 11.37
CA LEU A 55 12.47 10.67 11.28
C LEU A 55 13.22 9.98 12.44
N LYS A 56 14.27 10.62 12.98
CA LYS A 56 15.02 10.09 14.11
C LYS A 56 14.19 10.06 15.40
N TYR A 57 13.27 11.00 15.58
CA TYR A 57 12.53 11.18 16.82
C TYR A 57 11.05 10.80 16.71
N ASN A 58 10.51 10.70 15.51
CA ASN A 58 9.11 10.35 15.27
C ASN A 58 9.01 8.98 14.61
N LYS A 59 8.65 7.96 15.40
CA LYS A 59 8.52 6.58 14.90
C LYS A 59 7.39 6.41 13.88
N GLY A 60 6.30 7.17 13.98
CA GLY A 60 5.22 7.14 12.99
C GLY A 60 5.75 7.57 11.63
N LYS A 61 6.28 8.79 11.53
CA LYS A 61 6.89 9.33 10.31
C LYS A 61 7.99 8.44 9.74
N GLN A 62 8.80 7.79 10.62
CA GLN A 62 9.80 6.82 10.19
C GLN A 62 9.17 5.62 9.47
N GLY A 63 8.06 5.09 10.01
CA GLY A 63 7.33 3.97 9.39
C GLY A 63 6.72 4.34 8.06
N GLU A 64 6.08 5.51 7.97
CA GLU A 64 5.53 6.05 6.71
C GLU A 64 6.60 6.24 5.65
N TYR A 65 7.75 6.85 6.01
CA TYR A 65 8.90 7.00 5.13
C TYR A 65 9.44 5.66 4.64
N GLN A 66 9.62 4.67 5.55
CA GLN A 66 10.08 3.33 5.18
C GLN A 66 9.10 2.64 4.22
N LEU A 67 7.81 2.78 4.45
CA LEU A 67 6.78 2.30 3.53
C LEU A 67 6.92 2.96 2.16
N GLY A 68 7.08 4.28 2.12
CA GLY A 68 7.29 5.03 0.89
C GLY A 68 8.50 4.54 0.09
N GLN A 69 9.63 4.27 0.77
CA GLN A 69 10.82 3.72 0.13
C GLN A 69 10.57 2.35 -0.51
N VAL A 70 9.74 1.51 0.13
CA VAL A 70 9.35 0.20 -0.43
C VAL A 70 8.40 0.38 -1.61
N LEU A 71 7.40 1.26 -1.52
CA LEU A 71 6.45 1.53 -2.61
C LEU A 71 7.15 2.08 -3.86
N ASN A 72 8.21 2.88 -3.69
CA ASN A 72 9.00 3.39 -4.81
C ASN A 72 9.73 2.29 -5.59
N GLN A 73 10.00 1.13 -4.97
CA GLN A 73 10.64 -0.02 -5.63
C GLN A 73 9.68 -0.85 -6.50
N LEU A 74 8.37 -0.63 -6.41
CA LEU A 74 7.41 -1.29 -7.29
C LEU A 74 7.71 -0.93 -8.74
N TYR A 75 7.65 -1.93 -9.62
CA TYR A 75 7.81 -1.73 -11.05
C TYR A 75 6.54 -1.13 -11.68
N GLY A 76 6.71 -0.40 -12.79
CA GLY A 76 5.62 0.12 -13.61
C GLY A 76 5.12 1.51 -13.18
N TYR A 77 4.18 2.01 -13.99
CA TYR A 77 3.61 3.35 -13.79
C TYR A 77 2.74 3.39 -12.53
N LYS A 78 2.98 4.35 -11.68
CA LYS A 78 2.26 4.52 -10.40
C LYS A 78 2.42 5.93 -9.87
N LYS A 79 1.55 6.33 -8.95
CA LYS A 79 1.66 7.56 -8.18
C LYS A 79 1.50 7.24 -6.69
N ILE A 80 2.25 7.94 -5.85
CA ILE A 80 2.20 7.77 -4.39
C ILE A 80 1.85 9.11 -3.77
N LEU A 81 0.89 9.10 -2.86
CA LEU A 81 0.49 10.25 -2.05
C LEU A 81 0.67 9.91 -0.58
N TYR A 82 1.10 10.90 0.21
CA TYR A 82 1.32 10.76 1.65
C TYR A 82 0.46 11.77 2.41
N ASN A 83 0.00 11.39 3.60
CA ASN A 83 -0.75 12.23 4.54
C ASN A 83 -1.95 12.91 3.88
N LEU A 84 -2.89 12.10 3.35
CA LEU A 84 -4.11 12.63 2.74
C LEU A 84 -5.17 12.91 3.79
N TYR A 85 -5.66 14.14 3.84
CA TYR A 85 -6.71 14.60 4.75
C TYR A 85 -8.06 14.61 4.03
N ILE A 86 -8.88 13.58 4.27
CA ILE A 86 -10.22 13.45 3.68
C ILE A 86 -11.25 14.02 4.66
N PHE A 87 -12.10 14.95 4.19
CA PHE A 87 -13.19 15.51 4.99
C PHE A 87 -14.30 14.47 5.22
N LYS A 88 -14.79 14.47 6.46
CA LYS A 88 -15.97 13.71 6.87
C LYS A 88 -17.20 14.62 6.90
N GLU A 89 -18.39 14.02 6.98
CA GLU A 89 -19.67 14.76 7.06
C GLU A 89 -19.75 15.70 8.27
N ASP A 90 -19.10 15.35 9.37
CA ASP A 90 -19.06 16.13 10.60
C ASP A 90 -18.09 17.33 10.54
N GLY A 91 -17.47 17.58 9.38
CA GLY A 91 -16.50 18.64 9.16
C GLY A 91 -15.09 18.32 9.67
N THR A 92 -14.89 17.19 10.35
CA THR A 92 -13.56 16.74 10.74
C THR A 92 -12.87 16.02 9.58
N THR A 93 -11.58 15.71 9.72
CA THR A 93 -10.83 14.97 8.71
C THR A 93 -10.41 13.61 9.20
N THR A 94 -10.17 12.70 8.28
CA THR A 94 -9.39 11.47 8.50
C THR A 94 -8.12 11.55 7.69
N GLU A 95 -6.99 11.12 8.25
CA GLU A 95 -5.68 11.15 7.61
C GLU A 95 -5.30 9.75 7.14
N ILE A 96 -4.99 9.61 5.87
CA ILE A 96 -4.45 8.39 5.27
C ILE A 96 -2.95 8.53 5.21
N ASP A 97 -2.20 7.63 5.85
CA ASP A 97 -0.73 7.70 5.96
C ASP A 97 -0.05 7.64 4.59
N ALA A 98 -0.46 6.70 3.74
CA ALA A 98 -0.01 6.60 2.35
C ALA A 98 -1.09 6.02 1.44
N LEU A 99 -1.08 6.44 0.17
CA LEU A 99 -1.97 5.97 -0.87
C LEU A 99 -1.16 5.74 -2.14
N LEU A 100 -1.30 4.54 -2.72
CA LEU A 100 -0.71 4.19 -4.01
C LEU A 100 -1.82 4.09 -5.07
N ILE A 101 -1.67 4.84 -6.15
CA ILE A 101 -2.49 4.71 -7.36
C ILE A 101 -1.68 3.86 -8.34
N HIS A 102 -2.21 2.69 -8.68
CA HIS A 102 -1.56 1.66 -9.48
C HIS A 102 -2.51 1.17 -10.58
N PRO A 103 -2.04 0.60 -11.70
CA PRO A 103 -2.93 0.06 -12.74
C PRO A 103 -4.02 -0.88 -12.22
N SER A 104 -3.77 -1.64 -11.17
CA SER A 104 -4.74 -2.58 -10.58
C SER A 104 -5.75 -1.93 -9.63
N GLY A 105 -5.62 -0.65 -9.30
CA GLY A 105 -6.51 0.08 -8.40
C GLY A 105 -5.77 0.98 -7.41
N ILE A 106 -6.46 1.37 -6.33
CA ILE A 106 -5.94 2.25 -5.28
C ILE A 106 -5.70 1.44 -4.01
N TYR A 107 -4.49 1.53 -3.46
CA TYR A 107 -4.08 0.88 -2.22
C TYR A 107 -3.98 1.92 -1.11
N ILE A 108 -4.70 1.70 -0.02
CA ILE A 108 -4.77 2.58 1.14
C ILE A 108 -4.02 1.92 2.28
N PHE A 109 -2.99 2.61 2.78
CA PHE A 109 -2.10 2.10 3.79
C PHE A 109 -2.30 2.82 5.13
N GLU A 110 -2.40 2.04 6.19
CA GLU A 110 -2.27 2.46 7.59
C GLU A 110 -0.96 1.90 8.12
N SER A 111 -0.02 2.76 8.50
CA SER A 111 1.33 2.38 8.92
C SER A 111 1.46 2.34 10.43
N LYS A 112 2.05 1.27 10.96
CA LYS A 112 2.32 1.08 12.40
C LYS A 112 3.76 0.65 12.64
N ASN A 113 4.62 1.59 13.03
CA ASN A 113 6.03 1.31 13.30
C ASN A 113 6.24 0.87 14.77
N TYR A 114 5.77 -0.33 15.08
CA TYR A 114 5.83 -0.94 16.41
C TYR A 114 6.98 -1.95 16.52
N LYS A 115 7.31 -2.31 17.77
CA LYS A 115 8.27 -3.38 18.13
C LYS A 115 7.57 -4.46 18.93
N GLY A 116 8.24 -5.62 19.07
CA GLY A 116 7.76 -6.71 19.90
C GLY A 116 6.64 -7.52 19.24
N TRP A 117 5.71 -8.01 20.02
CA TRP A 117 4.65 -8.90 19.53
C TRP A 117 3.32 -8.16 19.41
N ILE A 118 2.63 -8.38 18.31
CA ILE A 118 1.32 -7.79 18.03
C ILE A 118 0.25 -8.89 18.03
N PHE A 119 -0.82 -8.63 18.75
CA PHE A 119 -2.01 -9.49 18.85
C PHE A 119 -3.24 -8.66 18.54
N GLY A 120 -4.17 -9.22 17.77
CA GLY A 120 -5.40 -8.52 17.46
C GLY A 120 -6.38 -9.30 16.61
N SER A 121 -7.63 -8.85 16.61
CA SER A 121 -8.68 -9.39 15.76
C SER A 121 -9.40 -8.25 15.05
N GLU A 122 -9.93 -8.54 13.86
CA GLU A 122 -10.67 -7.56 13.05
C GLU A 122 -11.82 -6.91 13.82
N ASN A 123 -12.51 -7.67 14.71
CA ASN A 123 -13.67 -7.21 15.43
C ASN A 123 -13.38 -6.55 16.78
N GLN A 124 -12.12 -6.57 17.25
CA GLN A 124 -11.75 -5.91 18.51
C GLN A 124 -11.54 -4.42 18.29
N GLN A 125 -11.99 -3.60 19.23
CA GLN A 125 -11.75 -2.16 19.19
C GLN A 125 -10.28 -1.80 19.43
N TYR A 126 -9.59 -2.58 20.25
CA TYR A 126 -8.19 -2.37 20.59
C TYR A 126 -7.38 -3.63 20.37
N TRP A 127 -6.16 -3.44 19.85
CA TRP A 127 -5.15 -4.47 19.71
C TRP A 127 -4.10 -4.36 20.81
N THR A 128 -3.26 -5.38 20.98
CA THR A 128 -2.25 -5.44 22.04
C THR A 128 -0.86 -5.55 21.45
N GLN A 129 0.03 -4.66 21.91
CA GLN A 129 1.48 -4.78 21.74
C GLN A 129 2.08 -5.35 23.01
N VAL A 130 2.98 -6.33 22.89
CA VAL A 130 3.75 -6.89 24.00
C VAL A 130 5.24 -6.65 23.77
N LEU A 131 5.85 -5.96 24.70
CA LEU A 131 7.29 -5.65 24.69
C LEU A 131 8.01 -6.48 25.76
N SER A 132 9.21 -6.98 25.45
CA SER A 132 10.08 -7.61 26.44
C SER A 132 10.65 -6.55 27.38
N GLY A 133 10.49 -6.74 28.68
CA GLY A 133 11.02 -5.87 29.73
C GLY A 133 12.34 -6.36 30.34
N GLY A 134 12.92 -7.45 29.81
CA GLY A 134 14.06 -8.13 30.40
C GLY A 134 13.72 -8.96 31.65
N ARG A 135 14.61 -9.85 32.04
CA ARG A 135 14.46 -10.73 33.23
C ARG A 135 13.09 -11.45 33.31
N GLY A 136 12.54 -11.88 32.16
CA GLY A 136 11.24 -12.58 32.10
C GLY A 136 10.01 -11.68 32.25
N LYS A 137 10.16 -10.37 32.35
CA LYS A 137 9.03 -9.42 32.40
C LYS A 137 8.57 -9.04 31.00
N SER A 138 7.28 -8.72 30.85
CA SER A 138 6.71 -8.17 29.65
C SER A 138 5.81 -6.98 29.96
N TYR A 139 5.74 -6.02 29.05
CA TYR A 139 4.84 -4.86 29.12
C TYR A 139 3.82 -4.95 28.02
N LYS A 140 2.55 -4.76 28.36
CA LYS A 140 1.43 -4.75 27.40
C LYS A 140 0.95 -3.32 27.18
N HIS A 141 0.84 -2.93 25.92
CA HIS A 141 0.25 -1.66 25.51
C HIS A 141 -0.96 -1.94 24.61
N SER A 142 -2.05 -1.26 24.89
CA SER A 142 -3.25 -1.32 24.05
C SER A 142 -3.23 -0.17 23.07
N PHE A 143 -3.62 -0.41 21.82
CA PHE A 143 -3.74 0.62 20.79
C PHE A 143 -4.98 0.38 19.94
N PHE A 144 -5.51 1.46 19.37
CA PHE A 144 -6.73 1.39 18.57
C PHE A 144 -6.52 0.51 17.33
N ASN A 145 -7.52 -0.28 16.98
CA ASN A 145 -7.46 -1.24 15.89
C ASN A 145 -7.23 -0.53 14.53
N PRO A 146 -6.10 -0.77 13.86
CA PRO A 146 -5.79 -0.09 12.60
C PRO A 146 -6.69 -0.51 11.44
N ILE A 147 -7.36 -1.66 11.53
CA ILE A 147 -8.37 -2.06 10.54
C ILE A 147 -9.58 -1.13 10.65
N ILE A 148 -10.02 -0.77 11.86
CA ILE A 148 -11.12 0.17 12.07
C ILE A 148 -10.73 1.55 11.53
N GLN A 149 -9.50 2.01 11.77
CA GLN A 149 -9.00 3.26 11.18
C GLN A 149 -9.08 3.21 9.66
N ASN A 150 -8.51 2.17 9.04
CA ASN A 150 -8.48 2.06 7.59
C ASN A 150 -9.87 1.85 6.95
N LYS A 151 -10.83 1.24 7.68
CA LYS A 151 -12.25 1.19 7.25
C LYS A 151 -12.85 2.61 7.12
N VAL A 152 -12.50 3.51 8.04
CA VAL A 152 -12.93 4.91 7.98
C VAL A 152 -12.29 5.61 6.78
N HIS A 153 -11.00 5.42 6.55
CA HIS A 153 -10.30 5.98 5.40
C HIS A 153 -10.93 5.52 4.07
N LEU A 154 -11.14 4.22 3.91
CA LEU A 154 -11.80 3.64 2.74
C LEU A 154 -13.18 4.24 2.48
N ARG A 155 -14.00 4.33 3.54
CA ARG A 155 -15.36 4.87 3.42
C ARG A 155 -15.34 6.29 2.87
N TRP A 156 -14.55 7.18 3.47
CA TRP A 156 -14.53 8.58 3.09
C TRP A 156 -13.81 8.83 1.77
N LEU A 157 -12.78 8.06 1.46
CA LEU A 157 -12.14 8.11 0.14
C LEU A 157 -13.12 7.64 -0.96
N SER A 158 -13.83 6.54 -0.73
CA SER A 158 -14.86 6.06 -1.67
C SER A 158 -15.96 7.10 -1.91
N TYR A 159 -16.41 7.77 -0.85
CA TYR A 159 -17.37 8.87 -0.97
C TYR A 159 -16.81 10.06 -1.76
N TYR A 160 -15.55 10.43 -1.52
CA TYR A 160 -14.87 11.52 -2.23
C TYR A 160 -14.69 11.21 -3.72
N LEU A 161 -14.33 9.96 -4.06
CA LEU A 161 -14.13 9.52 -5.44
C LEU A 161 -15.42 9.39 -6.24
N ASN A 162 -16.58 9.23 -5.62
CA ASN A 162 -17.94 9.17 -6.14
C ASN A 162 -18.12 8.51 -7.52
N GLN A 163 -17.70 9.18 -8.60
CA GLN A 163 -17.86 8.69 -9.99
C GLN A 163 -16.72 7.76 -10.44
N TYR A 164 -15.59 7.78 -9.75
CA TYR A 164 -14.48 6.86 -9.98
C TYR A 164 -14.66 5.67 -9.06
N THR A 165 -14.86 4.49 -9.63
CA THR A 165 -14.97 3.23 -8.89
C THR A 165 -13.77 2.31 -9.14
N PRO A 166 -12.51 2.76 -8.92
CA PRO A 166 -11.38 1.84 -8.96
C PRO A 166 -11.51 0.85 -7.80
N ASN A 167 -10.87 -0.30 -7.92
CA ASN A 167 -10.74 -1.18 -6.79
C ASN A 167 -9.98 -0.47 -5.66
N LEU A 168 -10.54 -0.49 -4.45
CA LEU A 168 -9.92 0.04 -3.25
C LEU A 168 -9.42 -1.11 -2.38
N TYR A 169 -8.14 -1.14 -2.08
CA TYR A 169 -7.49 -2.18 -1.30
C TYR A 169 -6.98 -1.64 0.04
N SER A 170 -7.28 -2.34 1.11
CA SER A 170 -6.93 -1.95 2.49
C SER A 170 -5.73 -2.73 2.99
N TYR A 171 -4.66 -2.01 3.33
CA TYR A 171 -3.42 -2.57 3.85
C TYR A 171 -3.02 -1.93 5.18
N ILE A 172 -2.84 -2.74 6.20
CA ILE A 172 -2.26 -2.36 7.47
C ILE A 172 -0.82 -2.86 7.50
N ILE A 173 0.13 -1.93 7.57
CA ILE A 173 1.54 -2.22 7.44
C ILE A 173 2.24 -2.03 8.78
N PHE A 174 2.77 -3.13 9.30
CA PHE A 174 3.61 -3.10 10.49
C PHE A 174 5.08 -3.04 10.12
N GLY A 175 5.87 -2.25 10.87
CA GLY A 175 7.33 -2.22 10.74
C GLY A 175 7.96 -3.60 10.98
N ASN A 176 9.17 -3.79 10.44
CA ASN A 176 9.85 -5.10 10.50
C ASN A 176 10.37 -5.47 11.90
N ASP A 177 10.40 -4.51 12.84
CA ASP A 177 10.84 -4.70 14.23
C ASP A 177 9.80 -5.41 15.12
N CYS A 178 8.60 -5.70 14.63
CA CYS A 178 7.57 -6.44 15.36
C CYS A 178 7.33 -7.83 14.76
N GLN A 179 6.62 -8.67 15.48
CA GLN A 179 6.11 -9.96 15.02
C GLN A 179 4.59 -9.97 15.16
N LEU A 180 3.90 -10.22 14.05
CA LEU A 180 2.46 -10.47 14.03
C LEU A 180 2.22 -11.90 14.56
N LYS A 181 1.78 -12.04 15.82
CA LYS A 181 1.65 -13.34 16.49
C LYS A 181 0.28 -13.99 16.23
N GLU A 182 -0.78 -13.34 16.68
CA GLU A 182 -2.14 -13.82 16.54
C GLU A 182 -2.99 -12.68 15.98
N ILE A 183 -3.13 -12.68 14.65
CA ILE A 183 -3.97 -11.74 13.93
C ILE A 183 -5.13 -12.52 13.31
N HIS A 184 -6.35 -12.26 13.79
CA HIS A 184 -7.55 -12.93 13.33
C HIS A 184 -8.35 -12.00 12.42
N LEU A 185 -8.40 -12.35 11.13
CA LEU A 185 -9.18 -11.64 10.12
C LEU A 185 -10.41 -12.49 9.74
N ASN A 186 -11.55 -11.84 9.58
CA ASN A 186 -12.81 -12.50 9.20
C ASN A 186 -13.04 -12.46 7.69
N SER A 187 -12.26 -11.66 6.96
CA SER A 187 -12.39 -11.48 5.52
C SER A 187 -11.05 -11.11 4.88
N ASP A 188 -10.97 -11.31 3.57
CA ASP A 188 -9.80 -10.91 2.75
C ASP A 188 -9.78 -9.42 2.38
N ARG A 189 -10.74 -8.63 2.89
CA ARG A 189 -10.86 -7.20 2.58
C ARG A 189 -9.69 -6.36 3.11
N HIS A 190 -9.06 -6.83 4.20
CA HIS A 190 -7.95 -6.15 4.83
C HIS A 190 -6.73 -7.05 4.84
N LYS A 191 -5.59 -6.53 4.45
CA LYS A 191 -4.30 -7.21 4.55
C LYS A 191 -3.53 -6.62 5.72
N VAL A 192 -3.11 -7.46 6.64
CA VAL A 192 -2.26 -7.08 7.78
C VAL A 192 -0.93 -7.77 7.60
N ILE A 193 0.09 -7.00 7.24
CA ILE A 193 1.40 -7.52 6.82
C ILE A 193 2.55 -6.66 7.36
N GLN A 194 3.77 -7.14 7.25
CA GLN A 194 4.97 -6.37 7.55
C GLN A 194 5.50 -5.65 6.30
N THR A 195 6.29 -4.60 6.50
CA THR A 195 6.83 -3.75 5.43
C THR A 195 7.55 -4.55 4.33
N TRP A 196 8.32 -5.58 4.69
CA TRP A 196 9.03 -6.42 3.71
C TRP A 196 8.12 -7.25 2.79
N GLN A 197 6.86 -7.45 3.15
CA GLN A 197 5.89 -8.23 2.39
C GLN A 197 5.12 -7.39 1.35
N VAL A 198 5.25 -6.06 1.40
CA VAL A 198 4.38 -5.11 0.67
C VAL A 198 4.45 -5.34 -0.84
N ILE A 199 5.65 -5.39 -1.43
CA ILE A 199 5.80 -5.56 -2.89
C ILE A 199 5.11 -6.84 -3.34
N GLY A 200 5.48 -7.98 -2.78
CA GLY A 200 4.88 -9.26 -3.17
C GLY A 200 3.37 -9.36 -2.88
N ALA A 201 2.84 -8.60 -1.93
CA ALA A 201 1.41 -8.56 -1.66
C ALA A 201 0.66 -7.72 -2.72
N ILE A 202 1.23 -6.59 -3.15
CA ILE A 202 0.70 -5.75 -4.23
C ILE A 202 0.76 -6.51 -5.56
N ASP A 203 1.86 -7.16 -5.89
CA ASP A 203 2.02 -7.95 -7.10
C ASP A 203 0.95 -9.06 -7.20
N ARG A 204 0.75 -9.81 -6.12
CA ARG A 204 -0.32 -10.85 -6.07
C ARG A 204 -1.71 -10.24 -6.23
N GLN A 205 -1.98 -9.09 -5.61
CA GLN A 205 -3.26 -8.40 -5.75
C GLN A 205 -3.45 -7.89 -7.17
N ALA A 206 -2.42 -7.36 -7.79
CA ALA A 206 -2.43 -6.87 -9.17
C ALA A 206 -2.73 -8.00 -10.17
N CYS A 207 -2.13 -9.19 -9.98
CA CYS A 207 -2.42 -10.37 -10.80
C CYS A 207 -3.87 -10.85 -10.71
N GLN A 208 -4.57 -10.55 -9.61
CA GLN A 208 -5.97 -10.93 -9.38
C GLN A 208 -6.96 -9.83 -9.78
N SER A 209 -6.48 -8.63 -10.05
CA SER A 209 -7.34 -7.50 -10.41
C SER A 209 -7.90 -7.66 -11.82
N GLN A 210 -9.21 -7.39 -11.96
CA GLN A 210 -9.89 -7.29 -13.26
C GLN A 210 -9.95 -5.83 -13.76
N VAL A 211 -9.54 -4.88 -12.93
CA VAL A 211 -9.52 -3.45 -13.26
C VAL A 211 -8.11 -3.08 -13.70
N TYR A 212 -8.03 -2.30 -14.76
CA TYR A 212 -6.79 -1.72 -15.24
C TYR A 212 -6.98 -0.22 -15.44
N LEU A 213 -6.28 0.58 -14.62
CA LEU A 213 -6.22 2.02 -14.79
C LEU A 213 -5.11 2.36 -15.79
N SER A 214 -5.46 3.14 -16.83
CA SER A 214 -4.45 3.67 -17.75
C SER A 214 -3.55 4.70 -17.06
N PRO A 215 -2.36 5.03 -17.60
CA PRO A 215 -1.51 6.09 -17.08
C PRO A 215 -2.24 7.43 -16.93
N GLU A 216 -3.10 7.79 -17.89
CA GLU A 216 -3.89 9.02 -17.87
C GLU A 216 -4.89 9.02 -16.72
N GLN A 217 -5.57 7.89 -16.47
CA GLN A 217 -6.49 7.75 -15.34
C GLN A 217 -5.76 7.81 -13.99
N ILE A 218 -4.55 7.26 -13.91
CA ILE A 218 -3.69 7.37 -12.73
C ILE A 218 -3.31 8.84 -12.49
N ASP A 219 -2.95 9.58 -13.53
CA ASP A 219 -2.62 11.01 -13.45
C ASP A 219 -3.83 11.86 -13.07
N ASP A 220 -5.01 11.55 -13.59
CA ASP A 220 -6.24 12.26 -13.24
C ASP A 220 -6.58 12.06 -11.77
N LEU A 221 -6.52 10.83 -11.27
CA LEU A 221 -6.72 10.49 -9.86
C LEU A 221 -5.66 11.18 -8.97
N TYR A 222 -4.41 11.17 -9.39
CA TYR A 222 -3.33 11.86 -8.67
C TYR A 222 -3.59 13.36 -8.56
N ARG A 223 -3.91 14.04 -9.67
CA ARG A 223 -4.24 15.47 -9.71
C ARG A 223 -5.44 15.81 -8.84
N MET A 224 -6.47 14.95 -8.82
CA MET A 224 -7.65 15.11 -7.99
C MET A 224 -7.32 15.00 -6.49
N LEU A 225 -6.45 14.06 -6.10
CA LEU A 225 -6.15 13.74 -4.71
C LEU A 225 -5.00 14.57 -4.13
N LEU A 226 -4.06 15.03 -4.96
CA LEU A 226 -2.88 15.79 -4.51
C LEU A 226 -3.20 17.01 -3.61
N PRO A 227 -4.25 17.81 -3.87
CA PRO A 227 -4.59 18.92 -2.99
C PRO A 227 -4.94 18.50 -1.55
N LEU A 228 -5.35 17.24 -1.35
CA LEU A 228 -5.70 16.69 -0.04
C LEU A 228 -4.49 16.35 0.84
N THR A 229 -3.27 16.34 0.28
CA THR A 229 -2.03 16.14 1.06
C THR A 229 -1.64 17.39 1.86
N LYS A 230 -2.28 18.53 1.57
CA LYS A 230 -2.03 19.78 2.29
C LYS A 230 -3.09 19.95 3.38
N ARG A 231 -2.67 19.91 4.65
CA ARG A 231 -3.54 20.24 5.77
C ARG A 231 -4.02 21.70 5.57
N LYS A 232 -5.33 21.91 5.39
CA LYS A 232 -5.88 23.26 5.48
C LYS A 232 -5.69 23.74 6.91
N GLN A 233 -4.89 24.78 7.09
CA GLN A 233 -4.74 25.50 8.36
C GLN A 233 -6.06 26.18 8.73
#